data_6bd00dea369cbe6a691787e59f78cf73
#
_entry.id   6bd00dea369cbe6a691787e59f78cf73
#
_cell.length_a   1.000
_cell.length_b   1.000
_cell.length_c   1.000
_cell.angle_alpha   90.00
_cell.angle_beta   90.00
_cell.angle_gamma   90.00
#
_symmetry.space_group_name_H-M   'P 1'
#
loop_
_entity.id
_entity.type
_entity.pdbx_description
1 polymer ?
#
loop_
_entity_poly.entity_id
_entity_poly.type
_entity_poly.pdbx_seq_one_letter_code
_entity_poly.pdbx_strand_id
1 'polypeptide(L)'
;MQNYTKNEAKEWARSFLIGQWSTLVTPFDQNGLIDEKGLRNNIEYIKSLGTNGAGCSWGMGEFWSLSTEERKTLMSIVKDQAKDWPVAAHISHTSLSDIIQLIDHAKYLNYELLIIGAPYFATRKPAQVIEFVKHISQYTDLAIMYYNSPQFGTVLDSNDLNNIVEIENVVGVKEASFNKEISISSHINLGAKAIISTPDEWIFWEGETQGFQQQVMFANTSDWRFDTPDNNSYVKFIDKATSGIIDNELYENEIRKIKDISDKWWGKTVKEAGGVLPVALCKYWGELVGMSSGGPRLPIIDMPDVDKKELKAELIDMGKLNISLEVN
;
A
#
# COMPACT_ATOMS: atom_id res chain seq x y z
N MET A 1 1.29 -0.57 -22.66
CA MET A 1 -0.12 -0.66 -23.12
C MET A 1 -0.77 -1.83 -22.40
N GLN A 2 -2.02 -1.66 -21.95
CA GLN A 2 -2.81 -2.76 -21.39
C GLN A 2 -2.76 -3.98 -22.34
N ASN A 3 -2.37 -5.12 -21.81
CA ASN A 3 -2.16 -6.36 -22.57
C ASN A 3 -3.24 -7.42 -22.28
N TYR A 4 -4.37 -7.00 -21.78
CA TYR A 4 -5.55 -7.83 -21.48
C TYR A 4 -6.83 -7.06 -21.81
N THR A 5 -7.90 -7.77 -22.09
CA THR A 5 -9.27 -7.24 -22.21
C THR A 5 -9.94 -7.25 -20.84
N LYS A 6 -11.08 -6.57 -20.69
CA LYS A 6 -11.81 -6.47 -19.42
C LYS A 6 -12.11 -7.84 -18.80
N ASN A 7 -12.57 -8.78 -19.60
CA ASN A 7 -12.89 -10.14 -19.15
C ASN A 7 -11.67 -11.01 -18.83
N GLU A 8 -10.48 -10.65 -19.34
CA GLU A 8 -9.20 -11.32 -19.05
C GLU A 8 -8.48 -10.72 -17.83
N ALA A 9 -8.98 -9.61 -17.27
CA ALA A 9 -8.32 -8.87 -16.20
C ALA A 9 -7.98 -9.75 -14.97
N LYS A 10 -8.85 -10.69 -14.60
CA LYS A 10 -8.63 -11.60 -13.46
C LYS A 10 -7.53 -12.61 -13.73
N GLU A 11 -7.47 -13.16 -14.93
CA GLU A 11 -6.43 -14.10 -15.34
C GLU A 11 -5.06 -13.38 -15.43
N TRP A 12 -5.04 -12.20 -16.07
CA TRP A 12 -3.87 -11.34 -16.10
C TRP A 12 -3.35 -11.05 -14.70
N ALA A 13 -4.24 -10.67 -13.78
CA ALA A 13 -3.85 -10.31 -12.42
C ALA A 13 -3.19 -11.47 -11.66
N ARG A 14 -3.64 -12.72 -11.88
CA ARG A 14 -3.04 -13.90 -11.23
C ARG A 14 -1.58 -14.13 -11.64
N SER A 15 -1.19 -13.75 -12.83
CA SER A 15 0.18 -13.86 -13.31
C SER A 15 1.02 -12.61 -13.01
N PHE A 16 0.37 -11.45 -12.86
CA PHE A 16 1.05 -10.15 -12.74
C PHE A 16 1.22 -9.67 -11.30
N LEU A 17 0.20 -9.88 -10.46
CA LEU A 17 0.20 -9.44 -9.07
C LEU A 17 0.83 -10.51 -8.17
N ILE A 18 2.13 -10.44 -7.99
CA ILE A 18 2.93 -11.39 -7.19
C ILE A 18 3.90 -10.63 -6.26
N GLY A 19 4.36 -11.28 -5.21
CA GLY A 19 5.43 -10.79 -4.34
C GLY A 19 5.08 -9.54 -3.53
N GLN A 20 6.08 -8.72 -3.23
CA GLN A 20 5.92 -7.49 -2.44
C GLN A 20 5.61 -6.28 -3.33
N TRP A 21 4.48 -5.63 -3.08
CA TRP A 21 4.14 -4.33 -3.65
C TRP A 21 4.18 -3.25 -2.58
N SER A 22 5.02 -2.25 -2.79
CA SER A 22 5.29 -1.16 -1.86
C SER A 22 4.25 -0.06 -1.89
N THR A 23 4.18 0.73 -0.83
CA THR A 23 3.47 2.01 -0.81
C THR A 23 4.43 3.16 -0.95
N LEU A 24 4.23 4.01 -1.96
CA LEU A 24 4.97 5.25 -2.10
C LEU A 24 4.42 6.31 -1.13
N VAL A 25 5.29 6.90 -0.32
CA VAL A 25 5.00 8.14 0.38
C VAL A 25 5.10 9.32 -0.60
N THR A 26 4.31 10.37 -0.41
CA THR A 26 4.43 11.59 -1.19
C THR A 26 5.38 12.55 -0.46
N PRO A 27 6.59 12.78 -0.94
CA PRO A 27 7.50 13.74 -0.31
C PRO A 27 7.06 15.17 -0.64
N PHE A 28 7.20 16.06 0.36
CA PHE A 28 6.91 17.48 0.22
C PHE A 28 8.17 18.31 0.48
N ASP A 29 8.31 19.41 -0.23
CA ASP A 29 9.35 20.40 0.02
C ASP A 29 8.98 21.32 1.21
N GLN A 30 9.88 22.25 1.54
CA GLN A 30 9.68 23.22 2.62
C GLN A 30 8.49 24.18 2.40
N ASN A 31 7.97 24.27 1.19
CA ASN A 31 6.79 25.05 0.85
C ASN A 31 5.50 24.21 0.84
N GLY A 32 5.62 22.92 1.16
CA GLY A 32 4.54 21.96 1.12
C GLY A 32 4.13 21.53 -0.30
N LEU A 33 4.94 21.76 -1.32
CA LEU A 33 4.73 21.27 -2.67
C LEU A 33 5.33 19.87 -2.84
N ILE A 34 4.84 19.10 -3.82
CA ILE A 34 5.40 17.78 -4.11
C ILE A 34 6.88 17.92 -4.48
N ASP A 35 7.76 17.26 -3.74
CA ASP A 35 9.19 17.14 -4.08
C ASP A 35 9.36 16.06 -5.17
N GLU A 36 9.34 16.49 -6.42
CA GLU A 36 9.51 15.58 -7.55
C GLU A 36 10.86 14.83 -7.50
N LYS A 37 11.94 15.52 -7.16
CA LYS A 37 13.27 14.89 -7.09
C LYS A 37 13.32 13.84 -5.99
N GLY A 38 12.79 14.17 -4.83
CA GLY A 38 12.66 13.24 -3.70
C GLY A 38 11.82 12.03 -4.04
N LEU A 39 10.67 12.24 -4.73
CA LEU A 39 9.82 11.15 -5.18
C LEU A 39 10.53 10.20 -6.16
N ARG A 40 11.25 10.73 -7.14
CA ARG A 40 12.03 9.94 -8.09
C ARG A 40 13.12 9.12 -7.39
N ASN A 41 13.81 9.71 -6.44
CA ASN A 41 14.81 9.01 -5.63
C ASN A 41 14.18 7.89 -4.80
N ASN A 42 13.03 8.13 -4.18
CA ASN A 42 12.30 7.12 -3.40
C ASN A 42 11.87 5.93 -4.27
N ILE A 43 11.45 6.17 -5.50
CA ILE A 43 11.11 5.09 -6.44
C ILE A 43 12.33 4.22 -6.74
N GLU A 44 13.48 4.82 -7.04
CA GLU A 44 14.71 4.05 -7.29
C GLU A 44 15.19 3.31 -6.04
N TYR A 45 15.06 3.93 -4.86
CA TYR A 45 15.38 3.26 -3.59
C TYR A 45 14.52 2.00 -3.41
N ILE A 46 13.19 2.11 -3.54
CA ILE A 46 12.27 0.98 -3.36
C ILE A 46 12.51 -0.10 -4.43
N LYS A 47 12.75 0.27 -5.68
CA LYS A 47 13.13 -0.67 -6.75
C LYS A 47 14.41 -1.44 -6.40
N SER A 48 15.40 -0.77 -5.80
CA SER A 48 16.67 -1.39 -5.42
C SER A 48 16.53 -2.44 -4.31
N LEU A 49 15.44 -2.41 -3.54
CA LEU A 49 15.12 -3.45 -2.55
C LEU A 49 14.64 -4.76 -3.19
N GLY A 50 14.28 -4.74 -4.48
CA GLY A 50 13.77 -5.91 -5.19
C GLY A 50 12.25 -6.08 -5.14
N THR A 51 11.50 -5.05 -4.78
CA THR A 51 10.03 -5.10 -4.74
C THR A 51 9.42 -5.29 -6.14
N ASN A 52 8.30 -5.99 -6.23
CA ASN A 52 7.64 -6.34 -7.49
C ASN A 52 6.83 -5.21 -8.11
N GLY A 53 6.51 -4.19 -7.32
CA GLY A 53 5.77 -3.02 -7.79
C GLY A 53 5.44 -2.05 -6.67
N ALA A 54 4.70 -0.99 -6.99
CA ALA A 54 4.26 -0.02 -6.01
C ALA A 54 2.89 0.59 -6.28
N GLY A 55 2.32 1.17 -5.23
CA GLY A 55 1.10 1.95 -5.28
C GLY A 55 1.34 3.45 -5.15
N CYS A 56 0.82 4.19 -6.11
CA CYS A 56 0.87 5.64 -6.15
C CYS A 56 -0.32 6.25 -5.40
N SER A 57 -0.06 7.22 -4.53
CA SER A 57 -1.04 7.99 -3.76
C SER A 57 -2.03 7.17 -2.92
N TRP A 58 -1.58 6.09 -2.29
CA TRP A 58 -2.41 5.34 -1.34
C TRP A 58 -2.50 6.04 0.03
N GLY A 59 -2.97 5.34 1.07
CA GLY A 59 -3.10 5.92 2.40
C GLY A 59 -1.81 6.58 2.89
N MET A 60 -0.68 5.87 2.85
CA MET A 60 0.62 6.46 3.22
C MET A 60 1.11 7.54 2.25
N GLY A 61 0.58 7.58 1.03
CA GLY A 61 0.83 8.65 0.06
C GLY A 61 -0.07 9.87 0.23
N GLU A 62 -0.86 9.93 1.30
CA GLU A 62 -1.68 11.09 1.70
C GLU A 62 -2.65 11.58 0.61
N PHE A 63 -3.33 10.64 -0.10
CA PHE A 63 -4.22 10.99 -1.20
C PHE A 63 -5.28 12.03 -0.82
N TRP A 64 -5.72 12.07 0.43
CA TRP A 64 -6.71 13.01 0.95
C TRP A 64 -6.18 14.45 1.08
N SER A 65 -4.86 14.64 1.16
CA SER A 65 -4.21 15.96 1.25
C SER A 65 -3.82 16.53 -0.12
N LEU A 66 -4.03 15.76 -1.19
CA LEU A 66 -3.68 16.11 -2.55
C LEU A 66 -4.93 16.50 -3.35
N SER A 67 -4.87 17.61 -4.07
CA SER A 67 -5.88 17.95 -5.07
C SER A 67 -5.85 16.92 -6.22
N THR A 68 -6.92 16.86 -7.01
CA THR A 68 -6.98 16.00 -8.20
C THR A 68 -5.85 16.29 -9.17
N GLU A 69 -5.47 17.54 -9.37
CA GLU A 69 -4.35 17.92 -10.23
C GLU A 69 -2.99 17.52 -9.66
N GLU A 70 -2.78 17.64 -8.33
CA GLU A 70 -1.57 17.12 -7.69
C GLU A 70 -1.48 15.60 -7.82
N ARG A 71 -2.60 14.88 -7.69
CA ARG A 71 -2.64 13.42 -7.90
C ARG A 71 -2.30 13.03 -9.33
N LYS A 72 -2.79 13.75 -10.33
CA LYS A 72 -2.39 13.56 -11.74
C LYS A 72 -0.91 13.82 -11.95
N THR A 73 -0.38 14.90 -11.38
CA THR A 73 1.06 15.20 -11.42
C THR A 73 1.88 14.07 -10.80
N LEU A 74 1.49 13.61 -9.60
CA LEU A 74 2.13 12.50 -8.91
C LEU A 74 2.12 11.22 -9.76
N MET A 75 0.97 10.88 -10.35
CA MET A 75 0.84 9.71 -11.23
C MET A 75 1.76 9.82 -12.45
N SER A 76 1.89 11.02 -13.05
CA SER A 76 2.77 11.25 -14.19
C SER A 76 4.25 11.05 -13.81
N ILE A 77 4.70 11.61 -12.68
CA ILE A 77 6.07 11.46 -12.19
C ILE A 77 6.36 9.98 -11.88
N VAL A 78 5.44 9.31 -11.18
CA VAL A 78 5.60 7.90 -10.80
C VAL A 78 5.70 7.02 -12.04
N LYS A 79 4.81 7.16 -13.02
CA LYS A 79 4.83 6.32 -14.22
C LYS A 79 6.06 6.58 -15.09
N ASP A 80 6.48 7.84 -15.22
CA ASP A 80 7.71 8.21 -15.94
C ASP A 80 8.96 7.60 -15.29
N GLN A 81 9.09 7.68 -13.96
CA GLN A 81 10.24 7.14 -13.25
C GLN A 81 10.22 5.61 -13.15
N ALA A 82 9.05 5.02 -12.97
CA ALA A 82 8.89 3.57 -12.87
C ALA A 82 9.27 2.85 -14.18
N LYS A 83 9.00 3.45 -15.33
CA LYS A 83 9.18 2.83 -16.67
C LYS A 83 8.38 1.51 -16.75
N ASP A 84 9.10 0.38 -16.87
CA ASP A 84 8.49 -0.96 -16.95
C ASP A 84 8.22 -1.61 -15.57
N TRP A 85 8.67 -0.97 -14.48
CA TRP A 85 8.38 -1.46 -13.14
C TRP A 85 6.90 -1.24 -12.82
N PRO A 86 6.18 -2.29 -12.34
CA PRO A 86 4.75 -2.23 -12.14
C PRO A 86 4.31 -1.17 -11.12
N VAL A 87 3.32 -0.37 -11.50
CA VAL A 87 2.73 0.63 -10.61
C VAL A 87 1.21 0.65 -10.73
N ALA A 88 0.54 0.80 -9.60
CA ALA A 88 -0.92 0.93 -9.52
C ALA A 88 -1.33 2.37 -9.20
N ALA A 89 -2.39 2.86 -9.84
CA ALA A 89 -2.95 4.18 -9.58
C ALA A 89 -4.10 4.10 -8.58
N HIS A 90 -4.02 4.87 -7.49
CA HIS A 90 -5.12 5.02 -6.55
C HIS A 90 -6.09 6.11 -7.02
N ILE A 91 -7.36 5.77 -7.16
CA ILE A 91 -8.39 6.67 -7.71
C ILE A 91 -9.51 7.02 -6.73
N SER A 92 -9.42 6.60 -5.45
CA SER A 92 -10.48 6.89 -4.45
C SER A 92 -10.71 8.38 -4.29
N HIS A 93 -11.96 8.79 -4.35
CA HIS A 93 -12.44 10.14 -4.10
C HIS A 93 -13.92 10.10 -3.70
N THR A 94 -14.45 11.16 -3.12
CA THR A 94 -15.90 11.32 -2.85
C THR A 94 -16.66 11.84 -4.06
N SER A 95 -15.99 12.53 -4.96
CA SER A 95 -16.56 13.08 -6.20
C SER A 95 -16.36 12.09 -7.36
N LEU A 96 -17.49 11.68 -7.97
CA LEU A 96 -17.46 10.80 -9.14
C LEU A 96 -16.70 11.41 -10.32
N SER A 97 -16.85 12.73 -10.55
CA SER A 97 -16.15 13.41 -11.65
C SER A 97 -14.63 13.40 -11.48
N ASP A 98 -14.14 13.50 -10.24
CA ASP A 98 -12.71 13.41 -9.94
C ASP A 98 -12.18 11.99 -10.13
N ILE A 99 -12.96 10.98 -9.75
CA ILE A 99 -12.60 9.58 -10.01
C ILE A 99 -12.47 9.32 -11.50
N ILE A 100 -13.44 9.78 -12.33
CA ILE A 100 -13.40 9.61 -13.79
C ILE A 100 -12.16 10.33 -14.37
N GLN A 101 -11.85 11.54 -13.93
CA GLN A 101 -10.64 12.25 -14.35
C GLN A 101 -9.36 11.48 -14.02
N LEU A 102 -9.28 10.85 -12.83
CA LEU A 102 -8.14 10.03 -12.43
C LEU A 102 -8.05 8.74 -13.25
N ILE A 103 -9.18 8.11 -13.58
CA ILE A 103 -9.24 6.95 -14.49
C ILE A 103 -8.72 7.33 -15.87
N ASP A 104 -9.21 8.43 -16.45
CA ASP A 104 -8.80 8.87 -17.78
C ASP A 104 -7.31 9.20 -17.82
N HIS A 105 -6.80 9.83 -16.75
CA HIS A 105 -5.38 10.12 -16.63
C HIS A 105 -4.53 8.83 -16.47
N ALA A 106 -5.01 7.85 -15.70
CA ALA A 106 -4.37 6.55 -15.57
C ALA A 106 -4.29 5.81 -16.92
N LYS A 107 -5.38 5.83 -17.70
CA LYS A 107 -5.42 5.28 -19.07
C LYS A 107 -4.42 5.99 -19.99
N TYR A 108 -4.40 7.33 -19.97
CA TYR A 108 -3.47 8.13 -20.77
C TYR A 108 -2.01 7.78 -20.47
N LEU A 109 -1.68 7.52 -19.20
CA LEU A 109 -0.34 7.15 -18.76
C LEU A 109 -0.03 5.64 -18.88
N ASN A 110 -0.96 4.84 -19.38
CA ASN A 110 -0.85 3.38 -19.48
C ASN A 110 -0.60 2.68 -18.12
N TYR A 111 -1.31 3.10 -17.08
CA TYR A 111 -1.43 2.27 -15.88
C TYR A 111 -2.22 1.01 -16.19
N GLU A 112 -1.88 -0.12 -15.56
CA GLU A 112 -2.52 -1.40 -15.80
C GLU A 112 -3.45 -1.81 -14.66
N LEU A 113 -3.32 -1.17 -13.49
CA LEU A 113 -4.08 -1.47 -12.28
C LEU A 113 -4.56 -0.20 -11.60
N LEU A 114 -5.84 -0.19 -11.25
CA LEU A 114 -6.46 0.85 -10.43
C LEU A 114 -6.75 0.31 -9.03
N ILE A 115 -6.63 1.18 -8.02
CA ILE A 115 -7.04 0.90 -6.65
C ILE A 115 -8.16 1.85 -6.27
N ILE A 116 -9.24 1.31 -5.70
CA ILE A 116 -10.36 2.12 -5.23
C ILE A 116 -10.89 1.61 -3.89
N GLY A 117 -11.08 2.50 -2.93
CA GLY A 117 -11.83 2.26 -1.70
C GLY A 117 -13.25 2.81 -1.78
N ALA A 118 -14.05 2.60 -0.74
CA ALA A 118 -15.37 3.18 -0.63
C ALA A 118 -15.30 4.73 -0.69
N PRO A 119 -16.31 5.42 -1.24
CA PRO A 119 -16.37 6.88 -1.17
C PRO A 119 -16.61 7.30 0.30
N TYR A 120 -15.50 7.72 0.93
CA TYR A 120 -15.41 7.98 2.36
C TYR A 120 -16.50 8.97 2.83
N PHE A 121 -17.01 8.76 4.04
CA PHE A 121 -18.16 9.33 4.72
C PHE A 121 -19.49 9.40 3.94
N ALA A 122 -19.49 9.16 2.63
CA ALA A 122 -20.72 9.16 1.82
C ALA A 122 -21.47 7.81 1.87
N THR A 123 -20.79 6.72 2.26
CA THR A 123 -21.38 5.39 2.41
C THR A 123 -21.54 4.99 3.87
N ARG A 124 -22.62 4.25 4.18
CA ARG A 124 -22.93 3.70 5.51
C ARG A 124 -23.40 2.23 5.44
N LYS A 125 -23.64 1.73 4.23
CA LYS A 125 -24.15 0.38 4.00
C LYS A 125 -23.35 -0.31 2.89
N PRO A 126 -23.07 -1.62 3.01
CA PRO A 126 -22.38 -2.40 1.98
C PRO A 126 -22.95 -2.24 0.58
N ALA A 127 -24.28 -2.30 0.44
CA ALA A 127 -24.95 -2.16 -0.86
C ALA A 127 -24.60 -0.85 -1.60
N GLN A 128 -24.36 0.24 -0.88
CA GLN A 128 -23.95 1.52 -1.49
C GLN A 128 -22.54 1.42 -2.09
N VAL A 129 -21.64 0.72 -1.39
CA VAL A 129 -20.27 0.50 -1.86
C VAL A 129 -20.25 -0.43 -3.08
N ILE A 130 -21.03 -1.51 -3.05
CA ILE A 130 -21.12 -2.48 -4.14
C ILE A 130 -21.62 -1.80 -5.43
N GLU A 131 -22.73 -1.06 -5.35
CA GLU A 131 -23.27 -0.32 -6.50
C GLU A 131 -22.30 0.76 -7.00
N PHE A 132 -21.60 1.43 -6.09
CA PHE A 132 -20.59 2.41 -6.47
C PHE A 132 -19.43 1.75 -7.27
N VAL A 133 -18.84 0.66 -6.78
CA VAL A 133 -17.74 -0.02 -7.48
C VAL A 133 -18.21 -0.58 -8.81
N LYS A 134 -19.43 -1.15 -8.87
CA LYS A 134 -20.06 -1.62 -10.10
C LYS A 134 -20.24 -0.49 -11.11
N HIS A 135 -20.66 0.68 -10.65
CA HIS A 135 -20.78 1.86 -11.53
C HIS A 135 -19.41 2.30 -12.06
N ILE A 136 -18.38 2.39 -11.21
CA ILE A 136 -17.02 2.77 -11.61
C ILE A 136 -16.45 1.78 -12.64
N SER A 137 -16.70 0.49 -12.49
CA SER A 137 -16.23 -0.52 -13.45
C SER A 137 -16.73 -0.30 -14.88
N GLN A 138 -17.81 0.46 -15.07
CA GLN A 138 -18.36 0.78 -16.41
C GLN A 138 -17.53 1.84 -17.15
N TYR A 139 -16.73 2.62 -16.46
CA TYR A 139 -15.90 3.68 -17.07
C TYR A 139 -14.52 3.19 -17.54
N THR A 140 -14.17 1.94 -17.22
CA THR A 140 -12.83 1.45 -17.53
C THR A 140 -12.78 -0.05 -17.75
N ASP A 141 -11.89 -0.48 -18.64
CA ASP A 141 -11.52 -1.88 -18.82
C ASP A 141 -10.27 -2.24 -18.00
N LEU A 142 -9.64 -1.27 -17.33
CA LEU A 142 -8.50 -1.52 -16.47
C LEU A 142 -8.89 -2.41 -15.29
N ALA A 143 -7.97 -3.27 -14.87
CA ALA A 143 -8.10 -4.07 -13.67
C ALA A 143 -8.28 -3.17 -12.44
N ILE A 144 -9.20 -3.54 -11.56
CA ILE A 144 -9.52 -2.82 -10.33
C ILE A 144 -9.24 -3.73 -9.14
N MET A 145 -8.45 -3.25 -8.18
CA MET A 145 -8.35 -3.84 -6.85
C MET A 145 -9.15 -3.00 -5.86
N TYR A 146 -10.11 -3.61 -5.18
CA TYR A 146 -10.88 -2.92 -4.15
C TYR A 146 -10.06 -2.82 -2.86
N TYR A 147 -10.05 -1.64 -2.24
CA TYR A 147 -9.35 -1.39 -1.00
C TYR A 147 -10.33 -1.39 0.17
N ASN A 148 -10.41 -2.49 0.91
CA ASN A 148 -11.25 -2.66 2.08
C ASN A 148 -10.53 -2.14 3.33
N SER A 149 -10.93 -0.97 3.83
CA SER A 149 -10.26 -0.37 4.99
C SER A 149 -11.19 0.57 5.76
N PRO A 150 -11.11 0.63 7.10
CA PRO A 150 -11.89 1.57 7.92
C PRO A 150 -11.56 3.04 7.63
N GLN A 151 -10.43 3.33 6.99
CA GLN A 151 -10.08 4.69 6.53
C GLN A 151 -11.11 5.26 5.54
N PHE A 152 -11.88 4.40 4.86
CA PHE A 152 -12.97 4.79 3.96
C PHE A 152 -14.36 4.74 4.62
N GLY A 153 -14.41 4.45 5.92
CA GLY A 153 -15.64 4.48 6.73
C GLY A 153 -16.49 3.21 6.68
N THR A 154 -16.70 2.60 5.51
CA THR A 154 -17.48 1.35 5.38
C THR A 154 -16.54 0.18 5.09
N VAL A 155 -16.45 -0.74 6.04
CA VAL A 155 -15.74 -2.01 5.89
C VAL A 155 -16.73 -3.09 5.46
N LEU A 156 -16.35 -3.88 4.46
CA LEU A 156 -17.13 -5.00 3.94
C LEU A 156 -16.63 -6.31 4.57
N ASP A 157 -17.54 -7.19 4.93
CA ASP A 157 -17.19 -8.57 5.30
C ASP A 157 -16.97 -9.45 4.05
N SER A 158 -16.61 -10.72 4.22
CA SER A 158 -16.33 -11.61 3.09
C SER A 158 -17.55 -11.89 2.22
N ASN A 159 -18.78 -11.84 2.75
CA ASN A 159 -20.00 -12.02 1.95
C ASN A 159 -20.27 -10.80 1.07
N ASP A 160 -20.11 -9.60 1.62
CA ASP A 160 -20.23 -8.34 0.87
C ASP A 160 -19.12 -8.22 -0.17
N LEU A 161 -17.87 -8.59 0.17
CA LEU A 161 -16.74 -8.63 -0.75
C LEU A 161 -16.93 -9.62 -1.90
N ASN A 162 -17.72 -10.70 -1.70
CA ASN A 162 -18.06 -11.59 -2.80
C ASN A 162 -18.79 -10.85 -3.94
N ASN A 163 -19.71 -9.94 -3.61
CA ASN A 163 -20.39 -9.14 -4.62
C ASN A 163 -19.46 -8.15 -5.34
N ILE A 164 -18.40 -7.69 -4.67
CA ILE A 164 -17.36 -6.84 -5.25
C ILE A 164 -16.53 -7.64 -6.27
N VAL A 165 -16.05 -8.83 -5.89
CA VAL A 165 -15.19 -9.64 -6.77
C VAL A 165 -15.95 -10.34 -7.89
N GLU A 166 -17.29 -10.39 -7.88
CA GLU A 166 -18.10 -10.83 -9.03
C GLU A 166 -18.11 -9.78 -10.16
N ILE A 167 -17.75 -8.53 -9.92
CA ILE A 167 -17.63 -7.51 -10.96
C ILE A 167 -16.50 -7.89 -11.91
N GLU A 168 -16.73 -7.81 -13.22
CA GLU A 168 -15.91 -8.39 -14.27
C GLU A 168 -14.41 -8.05 -14.18
N ASN A 169 -14.08 -6.76 -14.06
CA ASN A 169 -12.68 -6.28 -13.98
C ASN A 169 -12.20 -5.99 -12.56
N VAL A 170 -12.94 -6.38 -11.52
CA VAL A 170 -12.43 -6.37 -10.15
C VAL A 170 -11.62 -7.64 -9.93
N VAL A 171 -10.30 -7.49 -9.90
CA VAL A 171 -9.34 -8.59 -9.88
C VAL A 171 -9.01 -9.06 -8.48
N GLY A 172 -9.28 -8.24 -7.46
CA GLY A 172 -8.95 -8.61 -6.08
C GLY A 172 -9.33 -7.56 -5.05
N VAL A 173 -8.96 -7.87 -3.82
CA VAL A 173 -9.18 -7.04 -2.64
C VAL A 173 -7.87 -6.84 -1.91
N LYS A 174 -7.48 -5.58 -1.71
CA LYS A 174 -6.54 -5.21 -0.68
C LYS A 174 -7.31 -5.18 0.64
N GLU A 175 -7.20 -6.27 1.40
CA GLU A 175 -7.92 -6.50 2.64
C GLU A 175 -7.14 -5.90 3.82
N ALA A 176 -7.45 -4.69 4.18
CA ALA A 176 -6.84 -3.92 5.27
C ALA A 176 -7.89 -3.42 6.26
N SER A 177 -8.85 -4.29 6.58
CA SER A 177 -9.89 -4.00 7.57
C SER A 177 -9.35 -3.95 9.01
N PHE A 178 -8.16 -4.47 9.25
CA PHE A 178 -7.57 -4.73 10.57
C PHE A 178 -8.41 -5.69 11.43
N ASN A 179 -9.25 -6.51 10.79
CA ASN A 179 -10.05 -7.55 11.42
C ASN A 179 -9.58 -8.93 10.90
N LYS A 180 -8.96 -9.72 11.77
CA LYS A 180 -8.44 -11.05 11.41
C LYS A 180 -9.49 -11.99 10.84
N GLU A 181 -10.70 -11.98 11.39
CA GLU A 181 -11.80 -12.84 10.93
C GLU A 181 -12.21 -12.47 9.49
N ILE A 182 -12.34 -11.18 9.18
CA ILE A 182 -12.64 -10.72 7.81
C ILE A 182 -11.49 -11.11 6.87
N SER A 183 -10.24 -10.89 7.26
CA SER A 183 -9.09 -11.22 6.43
C SER A 183 -9.05 -12.72 6.11
N ILE A 184 -9.10 -13.59 7.13
CA ILE A 184 -9.06 -15.05 6.96
C ILE A 184 -10.24 -15.55 6.13
N SER A 185 -11.48 -15.13 6.47
CA SER A 185 -12.68 -15.56 5.75
C SER A 185 -12.67 -15.07 4.29
N SER A 186 -12.09 -13.90 4.01
CA SER A 186 -11.93 -13.42 2.63
C SER A 186 -10.97 -14.30 1.83
N HIS A 187 -9.84 -14.71 2.39
CA HIS A 187 -8.92 -15.64 1.71
C HIS A 187 -9.58 -16.99 1.43
N ILE A 188 -10.25 -17.58 2.42
CA ILE A 188 -10.92 -18.88 2.29
C ILE A 188 -12.06 -18.83 1.24
N ASN A 189 -12.94 -17.83 1.35
CA ASN A 189 -14.17 -17.79 0.57
C ASN A 189 -13.96 -17.21 -0.84
N LEU A 190 -12.98 -16.34 -1.04
CA LEU A 190 -12.83 -15.56 -2.27
C LEU A 190 -11.52 -15.84 -3.01
N GLY A 191 -10.53 -16.47 -2.40
CA GLY A 191 -9.20 -16.69 -2.99
C GLY A 191 -9.22 -17.47 -4.32
N ALA A 192 -10.21 -18.36 -4.51
CA ALA A 192 -10.40 -19.05 -5.78
C ALA A 192 -10.92 -18.12 -6.90
N LYS A 193 -11.64 -17.05 -6.57
CA LYS A 193 -12.30 -16.13 -7.52
C LYS A 193 -11.44 -14.90 -7.82
N ALA A 194 -10.72 -14.41 -6.83
CA ALA A 194 -9.99 -13.13 -6.90
C ALA A 194 -8.75 -13.17 -6.01
N ILE A 195 -7.84 -12.23 -6.22
CA ILE A 195 -6.66 -12.04 -5.39
C ILE A 195 -7.05 -11.35 -4.10
N ILE A 196 -6.73 -11.97 -2.96
CA ILE A 196 -6.88 -11.35 -1.64
C ILE A 196 -5.49 -11.05 -1.09
N SER A 197 -5.28 -9.83 -0.61
CA SER A 197 -3.99 -9.39 -0.06
C SER A 197 -4.19 -8.68 1.27
N THR A 198 -3.74 -9.32 2.34
CA THR A 198 -3.67 -8.74 3.68
C THR A 198 -2.27 -8.19 3.90
N PRO A 199 -2.11 -6.91 4.30
CA PRO A 199 -0.80 -6.24 4.37
C PRO A 199 -0.06 -6.48 5.69
N ASP A 200 -0.09 -7.68 6.23
CA ASP A 200 0.61 -8.08 7.46
C ASP A 200 1.06 -9.54 7.36
N GLU A 201 2.24 -9.85 7.87
CA GLU A 201 2.93 -11.12 7.69
C GLU A 201 2.23 -12.30 8.35
N TRP A 202 1.48 -12.07 9.44
CA TRP A 202 0.77 -13.15 10.17
C TRP A 202 -0.18 -13.95 9.25
N ILE A 203 -0.61 -13.37 8.14
CA ILE A 203 -1.52 -14.03 7.20
C ILE A 203 -0.89 -15.26 6.54
N PHE A 204 0.42 -15.30 6.38
CA PHE A 204 1.11 -16.44 5.77
C PHE A 204 1.04 -17.67 6.66
N TRP A 205 1.24 -17.52 7.98
CA TRP A 205 1.10 -18.64 8.93
C TRP A 205 -0.35 -19.09 9.07
N GLU A 206 -1.31 -18.18 9.03
CA GLU A 206 -2.73 -18.54 8.96
C GLU A 206 -3.04 -19.30 7.67
N GLY A 207 -2.46 -18.90 6.55
CA GLY A 207 -2.62 -19.58 5.26
C GLY A 207 -2.10 -21.02 5.30
N GLU A 208 -0.91 -21.24 5.88
CA GLU A 208 -0.36 -22.58 6.09
C GLU A 208 -1.30 -23.44 6.98
N THR A 209 -1.84 -22.87 8.05
CA THR A 209 -2.72 -23.57 8.98
C THR A 209 -4.10 -23.87 8.38
N GLN A 210 -4.65 -22.97 7.58
CA GLN A 210 -6.04 -23.03 7.10
C GLN A 210 -6.17 -23.41 5.62
N GLY A 211 -5.05 -23.63 4.92
CA GLY A 211 -5.03 -24.15 3.56
C GLY A 211 -5.31 -23.12 2.46
N PHE A 212 -4.94 -21.85 2.67
CA PHE A 212 -4.94 -20.83 1.62
C PHE A 212 -3.55 -20.23 1.40
N GLN A 213 -3.33 -19.60 0.25
CA GLN A 213 -2.08 -18.93 -0.07
C GLN A 213 -2.34 -17.49 -0.52
N GLN A 214 -1.56 -16.56 0.01
CA GLN A 214 -1.52 -15.17 -0.47
C GLN A 214 -0.37 -15.02 -1.45
N GLN A 215 -0.65 -14.73 -2.73
CA GLN A 215 0.36 -14.61 -3.80
C GLN A 215 1.01 -13.21 -3.89
N VAL A 216 0.44 -12.21 -3.25
CA VAL A 216 0.94 -10.83 -3.26
C VAL A 216 0.69 -10.16 -1.93
N MET A 217 1.68 -9.46 -1.39
CA MET A 217 1.48 -8.54 -0.28
C MET A 217 1.41 -7.12 -0.81
N PHE A 218 0.20 -6.56 -0.76
CA PHE A 218 -0.11 -5.32 -1.44
C PHE A 218 -0.06 -4.14 -0.50
N ALA A 219 0.89 -3.25 -0.75
CA ALA A 219 0.98 -1.95 -0.11
C ALA A 219 1.17 -1.96 1.41
N ASN A 220 2.26 -2.46 1.86
CA ASN A 220 2.77 -2.09 3.17
C ASN A 220 4.02 -1.19 3.03
N THR A 221 4.57 -0.75 4.12
CA THR A 221 5.77 0.10 4.18
C THR A 221 6.92 -0.60 4.87
N SER A 222 6.76 -1.88 5.23
CA SER A 222 7.77 -2.63 5.97
C SER A 222 9.00 -2.92 5.11
N ASP A 223 8.83 -3.05 3.80
CA ASP A 223 9.91 -3.21 2.85
C ASP A 223 10.98 -2.12 3.02
N TRP A 224 10.66 -0.87 2.70
CA TRP A 224 11.63 0.22 2.77
C TRP A 224 11.94 0.74 4.20
N ARG A 225 11.10 0.42 5.19
CA ARG A 225 11.43 0.70 6.61
C ARG A 225 12.38 -0.33 7.21
N PHE A 226 12.23 -1.60 6.81
CA PHE A 226 12.99 -2.71 7.38
C PHE A 226 14.25 -3.03 6.59
N ASP A 227 14.22 -2.82 5.28
CA ASP A 227 15.28 -3.15 4.36
C ASP A 227 16.15 -1.95 3.98
N THR A 228 17.32 -2.25 3.47
CA THR A 228 18.22 -1.33 2.80
C THR A 228 18.71 -2.01 1.52
N PRO A 229 19.29 -1.26 0.55
CA PRO A 229 19.85 -1.88 -0.65
C PRO A 229 20.89 -2.98 -0.37
N ASP A 230 21.60 -2.89 0.76
CA ASP A 230 22.61 -3.88 1.18
C ASP A 230 22.02 -5.06 1.95
N ASN A 231 20.83 -4.92 2.52
CA ASN A 231 20.14 -5.97 3.26
C ASN A 231 18.62 -5.88 3.03
N ASN A 232 18.10 -6.72 2.15
CA ASN A 232 16.69 -6.81 1.78
C ASN A 232 16.01 -8.09 2.30
N SER A 233 16.27 -8.45 3.55
CA SER A 233 15.75 -9.66 4.19
C SER A 233 14.23 -9.72 4.23
N TYR A 234 13.56 -8.58 4.44
CA TYR A 234 12.10 -8.51 4.46
C TYR A 234 11.48 -8.79 3.08
N VAL A 235 11.97 -8.14 2.02
CA VAL A 235 11.47 -8.40 0.66
C VAL A 235 11.70 -9.86 0.28
N LYS A 236 12.87 -10.43 0.58
CA LYS A 236 13.15 -11.86 0.35
C LYS A 236 12.22 -12.79 1.12
N PHE A 237 11.88 -12.46 2.37
CA PHE A 237 10.91 -13.22 3.14
C PHE A 237 9.53 -13.19 2.48
N ILE A 238 9.05 -12.01 2.09
CA ILE A 238 7.75 -11.86 1.43
C ILE A 238 7.70 -12.60 0.08
N ASP A 239 8.76 -12.52 -0.72
CA ASP A 239 8.83 -13.24 -2.01
C ASP A 239 8.73 -14.77 -1.82
N LYS A 240 9.42 -15.31 -0.81
CA LYS A 240 9.28 -16.72 -0.45
C LYS A 240 7.87 -17.05 0.06
N ALA A 241 7.34 -16.25 0.99
CA ALA A 241 6.04 -16.50 1.60
C ALA A 241 4.90 -16.41 0.56
N THR A 242 4.96 -15.45 -0.37
CA THR A 242 3.99 -15.33 -1.48
C THR A 242 4.10 -16.47 -2.50
N SER A 243 5.24 -17.16 -2.56
CA SER A 243 5.41 -18.38 -3.34
C SER A 243 5.06 -19.68 -2.58
N GLY A 244 4.58 -19.55 -1.32
CA GLY A 244 4.15 -20.68 -0.48
C GLY A 244 5.25 -21.26 0.42
N ILE A 245 6.35 -20.53 0.65
CA ILE A 245 7.47 -20.98 1.50
C ILE A 245 7.67 -19.99 2.64
N ILE A 246 7.29 -20.35 3.86
CA ILE A 246 7.51 -19.52 5.03
C ILE A 246 8.89 -19.83 5.63
N ASP A 247 9.82 -18.89 5.45
CA ASP A 247 11.18 -19.00 5.99
C ASP A 247 11.23 -18.45 7.42
N ASN A 248 10.87 -19.32 8.38
CA ASN A 248 10.82 -18.96 9.80
C ASN A 248 12.20 -18.57 10.34
N GLU A 249 13.29 -19.19 9.86
CA GLU A 249 14.65 -18.86 10.30
C GLU A 249 15.03 -17.46 9.89
N LEU A 250 14.81 -17.09 8.63
CA LEU A 250 15.03 -15.74 8.12
C LEU A 250 14.19 -14.71 8.89
N TYR A 251 12.90 -15.02 9.13
CA TYR A 251 12.01 -14.10 9.86
C TYR A 251 12.49 -13.85 11.29
N GLU A 252 12.77 -14.90 12.07
CA GLU A 252 13.18 -14.77 13.47
C GLU A 252 14.55 -14.11 13.63
N ASN A 253 15.50 -14.41 12.75
CA ASN A 253 16.87 -13.89 12.86
C ASN A 253 17.01 -12.42 12.34
N GLU A 254 16.31 -12.06 11.25
CA GLU A 254 16.57 -10.81 10.54
C GLU A 254 15.42 -9.81 10.68
N ILE A 255 14.17 -10.27 10.87
CA ILE A 255 12.99 -9.42 10.76
C ILE A 255 12.32 -9.17 12.11
N ARG A 256 12.25 -10.16 12.99
CA ARG A 256 11.49 -10.09 14.25
C ARG A 256 11.76 -8.83 15.05
N LYS A 257 13.02 -8.49 15.28
CA LYS A 257 13.39 -7.33 16.11
C LYS A 257 12.88 -6.00 15.56
N ILE A 258 13.04 -5.79 14.26
CA ILE A 258 12.58 -4.55 13.62
C ILE A 258 11.05 -4.51 13.52
N LYS A 259 10.41 -5.68 13.35
CA LYS A 259 8.95 -5.79 13.40
C LYS A 259 8.40 -5.41 14.76
N ASP A 260 9.02 -5.87 15.86
CA ASP A 260 8.61 -5.53 17.22
C ASP A 260 8.71 -4.01 17.48
N ILE A 261 9.79 -3.36 17.04
CA ILE A 261 9.92 -1.89 17.10
C ILE A 261 8.82 -1.23 16.26
N SER A 262 8.60 -1.73 15.05
CA SER A 262 7.56 -1.21 14.16
C SER A 262 6.17 -1.31 14.78
N ASP A 263 5.81 -2.45 15.35
CA ASP A 263 4.49 -2.66 15.96
C ASP A 263 4.28 -1.76 17.18
N LYS A 264 5.32 -1.58 18.01
CA LYS A 264 5.31 -0.62 19.13
C LYS A 264 4.97 0.78 18.65
N TRP A 265 5.73 1.27 17.67
CA TRP A 265 5.59 2.66 17.19
C TRP A 265 4.33 2.86 16.35
N TRP A 266 3.97 1.88 15.54
CA TRP A 266 2.73 1.89 14.77
C TRP A 266 1.51 1.97 15.71
N GLY A 267 1.44 1.08 16.69
CA GLY A 267 0.34 1.04 17.66
C GLY A 267 0.24 2.34 18.46
N LYS A 268 1.37 2.90 18.92
CA LYS A 268 1.41 4.19 19.61
C LYS A 268 0.89 5.32 18.73
N THR A 269 1.44 5.48 17.52
CA THR A 269 1.10 6.60 16.62
C THR A 269 -0.36 6.52 16.15
N VAL A 270 -0.85 5.34 15.79
CA VAL A 270 -2.25 5.14 15.41
C VAL A 270 -3.20 5.50 16.57
N LYS A 271 -2.87 5.07 17.79
CA LYS A 271 -3.68 5.38 18.99
C LYS A 271 -3.72 6.88 19.27
N GLU A 272 -2.59 7.56 19.20
CA GLU A 272 -2.48 9.01 19.43
C GLU A 272 -3.18 9.82 18.33
N ALA A 273 -3.17 9.33 17.09
CA ALA A 273 -3.88 9.92 15.94
C ALA A 273 -5.37 9.54 15.86
N GLY A 274 -5.95 8.90 16.89
CA GLY A 274 -7.37 8.53 16.91
C GLY A 274 -7.77 7.49 15.86
N GLY A 275 -6.86 6.58 15.49
CA GLY A 275 -7.11 5.50 14.52
C GLY A 275 -6.71 5.83 13.07
N VAL A 276 -6.12 7.00 12.83
CA VAL A 276 -5.61 7.37 11.50
C VAL A 276 -4.28 6.66 11.22
N LEU A 277 -4.02 6.37 9.95
CA LEU A 277 -2.76 5.76 9.51
C LEU A 277 -1.54 6.57 9.98
N PRO A 278 -0.45 5.92 10.41
CA PRO A 278 0.71 6.58 11.01
C PRO A 278 1.66 7.16 9.96
N VAL A 279 1.15 8.06 9.12
CA VAL A 279 1.92 8.69 8.02
C VAL A 279 3.16 9.41 8.53
N ALA A 280 3.03 10.17 9.62
CA ALA A 280 4.15 10.90 10.21
C ALA A 280 5.29 9.96 10.65
N LEU A 281 4.94 8.83 11.30
CA LEU A 281 5.91 7.79 11.65
C LEU A 281 6.64 7.25 10.43
N CYS A 282 5.88 6.83 9.42
CA CYS A 282 6.47 6.22 8.22
C CYS A 282 7.36 7.21 7.46
N LYS A 283 6.95 8.47 7.33
CA LYS A 283 7.75 9.52 6.70
C LYS A 283 9.06 9.77 7.45
N TYR A 284 8.99 9.95 8.77
CA TYR A 284 10.18 10.15 9.57
C TYR A 284 11.12 8.94 9.54
N TRP A 285 10.57 7.71 9.63
CA TRP A 285 11.37 6.50 9.49
C TRP A 285 12.04 6.41 8.11
N GLY A 286 11.31 6.77 7.04
CA GLY A 286 11.86 6.84 5.69
C GLY A 286 13.06 7.78 5.59
N GLU A 287 12.99 8.98 6.22
CA GLU A 287 14.12 9.91 6.28
C GLU A 287 15.34 9.29 6.98
N LEU A 288 15.12 8.55 8.07
CA LEU A 288 16.21 7.90 8.80
C LEU A 288 16.93 6.83 7.98
N VAL A 289 16.26 6.18 7.01
CA VAL A 289 16.88 5.20 6.11
C VAL A 289 17.29 5.78 4.76
N GLY A 290 17.19 7.10 4.57
CA GLY A 290 17.71 7.80 3.39
C GLY A 290 16.69 8.14 2.31
N MET A 291 15.39 7.97 2.57
CA MET A 291 14.32 8.43 1.68
C MET A 291 14.01 9.92 1.91
N SER A 292 13.41 10.55 0.91
CA SER A 292 12.84 11.91 1.02
C SER A 292 11.39 11.84 1.51
N SER A 293 10.99 12.68 2.47
CA SER A 293 9.59 12.72 2.90
C SER A 293 9.04 14.13 3.20
N GLY A 294 9.81 14.99 3.87
CA GLY A 294 9.46 16.39 4.14
C GLY A 294 8.29 16.57 5.12
N GLY A 295 8.01 15.57 5.96
CA GLY A 295 6.89 15.60 6.91
C GLY A 295 5.51 15.42 6.26
N PRO A 296 4.43 15.25 7.06
CA PRO A 296 3.06 15.12 6.55
C PRO A 296 2.43 16.48 6.29
N ARG A 297 1.41 16.52 5.43
CA ARG A 297 0.51 17.68 5.31
C ARG A 297 -0.61 17.63 6.33
N LEU A 298 -1.09 18.79 6.77
CA LEU A 298 -2.33 18.88 7.56
C LEU A 298 -3.50 18.18 6.82
N PRO A 299 -4.40 17.52 7.55
CA PRO A 299 -4.57 17.55 9.01
C PRO A 299 -3.69 16.55 9.79
N ILE A 300 -2.81 15.80 9.15
CA ILE A 300 -1.88 14.93 9.86
C ILE A 300 -0.86 15.79 10.62
N ILE A 301 -0.77 15.56 11.93
CA ILE A 301 0.20 16.22 12.78
C ILE A 301 1.49 15.40 12.79
N ASP A 302 2.61 16.06 12.68
CA ASP A 302 3.92 15.40 12.73
C ASP A 302 4.20 14.78 14.11
N MET A 303 5.15 13.84 14.15
CA MET A 303 5.56 13.20 15.41
C MET A 303 6.19 14.22 16.36
N PRO A 304 5.93 14.10 17.68
CA PRO A 304 6.66 14.88 18.69
C PRO A 304 8.18 14.64 18.60
N ASP A 305 8.98 15.66 18.83
CA ASP A 305 10.46 15.55 18.79
C ASP A 305 11.01 14.50 19.77
N VAL A 306 10.35 14.31 20.92
CA VAL A 306 10.74 13.30 21.91
C VAL A 306 10.59 11.89 21.30
N ASP A 307 9.52 11.65 20.58
CA ASP A 307 9.23 10.36 19.93
C ASP A 307 10.19 10.11 18.75
N LYS A 308 10.47 11.15 17.96
CA LYS A 308 11.48 11.10 16.90
C LYS A 308 12.85 10.69 17.43
N LYS A 309 13.28 11.28 18.56
CA LYS A 309 14.56 10.96 19.21
C LYS A 309 14.58 9.53 19.76
N GLU A 310 13.50 9.08 20.39
CA GLU A 310 13.39 7.71 20.93
C GLU A 310 13.42 6.67 19.81
N LEU A 311 12.62 6.84 18.74
CA LEU A 311 12.63 5.95 17.59
C LEU A 311 14.02 5.86 16.95
N LYS A 312 14.66 7.02 16.73
CA LYS A 312 16.02 7.07 16.16
C LYS A 312 17.01 6.29 17.03
N ALA A 313 16.97 6.48 18.36
CA ALA A 313 17.84 5.76 19.29
C ALA A 313 17.63 4.24 19.22
N GLU A 314 16.38 3.76 19.20
CA GLU A 314 16.08 2.33 19.09
C GLU A 314 16.61 1.72 17.77
N LEU A 315 16.49 2.44 16.65
CA LEU A 315 17.00 1.98 15.37
C LEU A 315 18.54 1.97 15.30
N ILE A 316 19.21 2.91 15.98
CA ILE A 316 20.67 2.91 16.15
C ILE A 316 21.10 1.71 17.01
N ASP A 317 20.48 1.49 18.16
CA ASP A 317 20.80 0.39 19.08
C ASP A 317 20.61 -0.97 18.43
N MET A 318 19.69 -1.07 17.49
CA MET A 318 19.49 -2.28 16.69
C MET A 318 20.53 -2.46 15.58
N GLY A 319 21.36 -1.45 15.31
CA GLY A 319 22.33 -1.47 14.21
C GLY A 319 21.74 -1.20 12.82
N LYS A 320 20.50 -0.68 12.77
CA LYS A 320 19.83 -0.35 11.48
C LYS A 320 20.32 0.97 10.88
N LEU A 321 20.73 1.92 11.74
CA LEU A 321 21.26 3.21 11.32
C LEU A 321 22.74 3.30 11.67
N ASN A 322 23.57 3.74 10.72
CA ASN A 322 24.97 4.03 10.97
C ASN A 322 25.10 5.39 11.68
N ILE A 323 25.85 5.44 12.78
CA ILE A 323 26.09 6.65 13.59
C ILE A 323 26.77 7.78 12.77
N SER A 324 27.40 7.43 11.64
CA SER A 324 28.11 8.39 10.77
C SER A 324 27.21 9.37 9.98
N LEU A 325 25.87 9.26 10.06
CA LEU A 325 24.92 10.18 9.42
C LEU A 325 24.55 11.40 10.30
N GLU A 326 25.27 11.65 11.40
CA GLU A 326 25.02 12.77 12.34
C GLU A 326 25.76 14.07 12.02
N VAL A 327 26.25 14.27 10.82
CA VAL A 327 26.88 15.56 10.49
C VAL A 327 26.25 16.12 9.22
N ASN A 328 25.11 16.83 9.38
CA ASN A 328 24.88 18.14 8.72
C ASN A 328 23.55 18.72 9.21
#